data_dd9d592d59a7aed65037ebe8cb0a4e00
#
_entry.id   dd9d592d59a7aed65037ebe8cb0a4e00
#
_cell.length_a   1.000
_cell.length_b   1.000
_cell.length_c   1.000
_cell.angle_alpha   90.00
_cell.angle_beta   90.00
_cell.angle_gamma   90.00
#
_symmetry.space_group_name_H-M   'P 1'
#
loop_
_entity.id
_entity.type
_entity.pdbx_description
1 polymer ?
#
loop_
_entity_poly.entity_id
_entity_poly.type
_entity_poly.pdbx_seq_one_letter_code
_entity_poly.pdbx_strand_id
1 'polypeptide(L)'
;HIQVLDGKTAVTHVDIVDGDRVFGKYEEGVLADFKLREQDISFIKKHDLAVTGIWGMIEDELPLISKEIPVAFDFANKFANPIVEKAIPYVTYAFFSFDEESRNEFRQKYHSMGLKEKENCMEQLKEFMKAMQQKGPKVIIATLGKNGSIGYDGNSWYRFGIIECKVVDTMGAGDSFIAGFLYGILNGLNVQDSMEAGAQNSAVTIGYQGAW
;
A
#
# COMPACT_ATOMS: atom_id res chain seq x y z
N HIS A 1 -19.77 9.02 5.26
CA HIS A 1 -19.90 8.33 6.54
C HIS A 1 -18.69 8.68 7.42
N ILE A 2 -18.88 9.65 8.32
CA ILE A 2 -17.85 10.03 9.30
C ILE A 2 -18.33 9.58 10.67
N GLN A 3 -17.47 8.92 11.43
CA GLN A 3 -17.71 8.63 12.84
C GLN A 3 -17.11 9.76 13.67
N VAL A 4 -17.90 10.30 14.57
CA VAL A 4 -17.48 11.35 15.50
C VAL A 4 -17.45 10.75 16.89
N LEU A 5 -16.29 10.82 17.55
CA LEU A 5 -16.04 10.32 18.90
C LEU A 5 -15.46 11.46 19.74
N ASP A 6 -15.71 11.43 21.06
CA ASP A 6 -15.11 12.37 21.98
C ASP A 6 -13.62 12.04 22.19
N GLY A 7 -12.75 13.01 21.92
CA GLY A 7 -11.32 12.86 22.10
C GLY A 7 -10.49 13.52 20.98
N LYS A 8 -9.19 13.31 21.05
CA LYS A 8 -8.25 13.80 20.03
C LYS A 8 -8.24 12.87 18.82
N THR A 9 -8.17 13.44 17.63
CA THR A 9 -7.89 12.66 16.40
C THR A 9 -6.47 12.08 16.44
N ALA A 10 -6.20 11.09 15.59
CA ALA A 10 -4.86 10.55 15.42
C ALA A 10 -3.86 11.64 14.96
N VAL A 11 -2.65 11.62 15.51
CA VAL A 11 -1.59 12.59 15.20
C VAL A 11 -0.28 11.83 14.98
N THR A 12 0.36 12.13 13.86
CA THR A 12 1.74 11.69 13.59
C THR A 12 2.65 12.92 13.61
N HIS A 13 3.69 12.88 14.43
CA HIS A 13 4.74 13.89 14.42
C HIS A 13 5.75 13.55 13.33
N VAL A 14 6.10 14.52 12.51
CA VAL A 14 7.10 14.35 11.44
C VAL A 14 8.11 15.47 11.53
N ASP A 15 9.36 15.12 11.69
CA ASP A 15 10.50 16.05 11.64
C ASP A 15 11.19 15.96 10.27
N ILE A 16 11.87 17.02 9.89
CA ILE A 16 12.74 17.04 8.71
C ILE A 16 14.16 17.11 9.20
N VAL A 17 14.94 16.08 8.91
CA VAL A 17 16.36 15.98 9.24
C VAL A 17 17.14 15.78 7.95
N ASP A 18 18.08 16.70 7.66
CA ASP A 18 18.90 16.67 6.44
C ASP A 18 18.09 16.59 5.11
N GLY A 19 16.87 17.13 5.12
CA GLY A 19 15.97 17.11 3.97
C GLY A 19 15.10 15.86 3.85
N ASP A 20 15.31 14.86 4.71
CA ASP A 20 14.49 13.66 4.80
C ASP A 20 13.51 13.74 5.98
N ARG A 21 12.42 13.02 5.84
CA ARG A 21 11.40 12.92 6.89
C ARG A 21 11.71 11.84 7.88
N VAL A 22 11.66 12.21 9.14
CA VAL A 22 11.76 11.29 10.26
C VAL A 22 10.41 11.23 10.96
N PHE A 23 9.76 10.08 10.90
CA PHE A 23 8.52 9.85 11.62
C PHE A 23 8.81 9.67 13.10
N GLY A 24 8.24 10.57 13.91
CA GLY A 24 8.36 10.55 15.36
C GLY A 24 7.20 9.81 16.04
N LYS A 25 6.73 10.38 17.16
CA LYS A 25 5.67 9.79 17.95
C LYS A 25 4.35 9.75 17.17
N TYR A 26 3.70 8.58 17.16
CA TYR A 26 2.33 8.40 16.72
C TYR A 26 1.40 8.34 17.92
N GLU A 27 0.30 9.11 17.89
CA GLU A 27 -0.76 9.08 18.87
C GLU A 27 -2.06 8.68 18.18
N GLU A 28 -2.58 7.51 18.52
CA GLU A 28 -3.79 6.97 17.88
C GLU A 28 -5.05 7.80 18.12
N GLY A 29 -5.15 8.42 19.30
CA GLY A 29 -6.35 9.12 19.67
C GLY A 29 -7.60 8.25 19.58
N VAL A 30 -8.72 8.84 19.12
CA VAL A 30 -9.99 8.11 18.95
C VAL A 30 -9.96 7.05 17.83
N LEU A 31 -8.91 7.01 17.02
CA LEU A 31 -8.75 5.97 15.99
C LEU A 31 -8.58 4.57 16.63
N ALA A 32 -8.04 4.49 17.85
CA ALA A 32 -7.92 3.23 18.59
C ALA A 32 -9.27 2.51 18.81
N ASP A 33 -10.36 3.27 18.88
CA ASP A 33 -11.71 2.76 19.08
C ASP A 33 -12.52 2.64 17.78
N PHE A 34 -11.88 2.92 16.62
CA PHE A 34 -12.55 2.88 15.33
C PHE A 34 -12.94 1.44 14.97
N LYS A 35 -14.20 1.27 14.55
CA LYS A 35 -14.73 0.02 14.01
C LYS A 35 -15.77 0.31 12.93
N LEU A 36 -15.77 -0.49 11.88
CA LEU A 36 -16.83 -0.43 10.90
C LEU A 36 -18.13 -0.98 11.49
N ARG A 37 -19.20 -0.21 11.41
CA ARG A 37 -20.56 -0.62 11.76
C ARG A 37 -21.21 -1.30 10.56
N GLU A 38 -22.28 -2.03 10.76
CA GLU A 38 -23.05 -2.70 9.68
C GLU A 38 -23.45 -1.74 8.56
N GLN A 39 -23.85 -0.52 8.91
CA GLN A 39 -24.20 0.51 7.93
C GLN A 39 -23.00 0.99 7.10
N ASP A 40 -21.79 1.02 7.69
CA ASP A 40 -20.57 1.40 7.00
C ASP A 40 -20.15 0.31 6.02
N ILE A 41 -20.24 -0.97 6.43
CA ILE A 41 -20.00 -2.12 5.55
C ILE A 41 -21.02 -2.15 4.41
N SER A 42 -22.31 -1.93 4.72
CA SER A 42 -23.37 -1.87 3.71
C SER A 42 -23.19 -0.71 2.73
N PHE A 43 -22.60 0.40 3.17
CA PHE A 43 -22.23 1.51 2.30
C PHE A 43 -21.05 1.15 1.40
N ILE A 44 -19.96 0.60 1.98
CA ILE A 44 -18.76 0.17 1.25
C ILE A 44 -19.12 -0.78 0.11
N LYS A 45 -19.98 -1.78 0.35
CA LYS A 45 -20.41 -2.78 -0.64
C LYS A 45 -21.17 -2.22 -1.85
N LYS A 46 -21.55 -0.95 -1.83
CA LYS A 46 -22.21 -0.27 -2.97
C LYS A 46 -21.22 0.37 -3.95
N HIS A 47 -19.93 0.24 -3.69
CA HIS A 47 -18.86 0.82 -4.51
C HIS A 47 -18.17 -0.25 -5.36
N ASP A 48 -17.45 0.18 -6.37
CA ASP A 48 -16.74 -0.73 -7.29
C ASP A 48 -15.45 -1.29 -6.68
N LEU A 49 -14.91 -0.61 -5.66
CA LEU A 49 -13.65 -0.95 -5.01
C LEU A 49 -13.61 -0.35 -3.59
N ALA A 50 -13.10 -1.11 -2.63
CA ALA A 50 -12.70 -0.59 -1.33
C ALA A 50 -11.18 -0.36 -1.31
N VAL A 51 -10.75 0.82 -0.84
CA VAL A 51 -9.33 1.16 -0.66
C VAL A 51 -9.07 1.39 0.81
N THR A 52 -8.08 0.70 1.36
CA THR A 52 -7.65 0.83 2.76
C THR A 52 -6.16 0.51 2.88
N GLY A 53 -5.64 0.57 4.07
CA GLY A 53 -4.24 0.23 4.34
C GLY A 53 -4.03 -0.20 5.78
N ILE A 54 -2.79 -0.44 6.12
CA ILE A 54 -2.37 -0.97 7.41
C ILE A 54 -2.78 -0.08 8.60
N TRP A 55 -3.05 1.19 8.33
CA TRP A 55 -3.51 2.17 9.33
C TRP A 55 -5.04 2.33 9.35
N GLY A 56 -5.75 1.58 8.51
CA GLY A 56 -7.22 1.67 8.41
C GLY A 56 -7.97 0.94 9.51
N MET A 57 -7.30 0.03 10.23
CA MET A 57 -7.86 -0.75 11.36
C MET A 57 -9.15 -1.50 11.04
N ILE A 58 -9.29 -1.98 9.81
CA ILE A 58 -10.49 -2.70 9.33
C ILE A 58 -10.18 -4.13 8.84
N GLU A 59 -9.05 -4.68 9.23
CA GLU A 59 -8.62 -6.00 8.77
C GLU A 59 -9.56 -7.12 9.22
N ASP A 60 -10.31 -6.93 10.30
CA ASP A 60 -11.31 -7.88 10.79
C ASP A 60 -12.57 -7.92 9.91
N GLU A 61 -12.91 -6.82 9.25
CA GLU A 61 -14.06 -6.69 8.39
C GLU A 61 -13.78 -7.02 6.92
N LEU A 62 -12.51 -7.13 6.53
CA LEU A 62 -12.12 -7.47 5.16
C LEU A 62 -12.79 -8.75 4.63
N PRO A 63 -12.96 -9.84 5.45
CA PRO A 63 -13.69 -11.02 5.00
C PRO A 63 -15.15 -10.77 4.57
N LEU A 64 -15.78 -9.72 5.12
CA LEU A 64 -17.16 -9.35 4.79
C LEU A 64 -17.22 -8.46 3.54
N ILE A 65 -16.21 -7.63 3.34
CA ILE A 65 -16.13 -6.69 2.22
C ILE A 65 -15.69 -7.41 0.94
N SER A 66 -14.65 -8.22 1.02
CA SER A 66 -14.02 -8.87 -0.13
C SER A 66 -14.89 -9.90 -0.85
N LYS A 67 -15.97 -10.36 -0.20
CA LYS A 67 -16.97 -11.24 -0.82
C LYS A 67 -17.82 -10.56 -1.88
N GLU A 68 -17.96 -9.25 -1.78
CA GLU A 68 -18.87 -8.46 -2.61
C GLU A 68 -18.12 -7.58 -3.62
N ILE A 69 -17.03 -6.95 -3.18
CA ILE A 69 -16.27 -6.01 -3.99
C ILE A 69 -14.76 -6.25 -3.85
N PRO A 70 -13.96 -5.88 -4.85
CA PRO A 70 -12.51 -5.92 -4.76
C PRO A 70 -12.00 -5.01 -3.64
N VAL A 71 -10.88 -5.41 -3.04
CA VAL A 71 -10.19 -4.65 -2.00
C VAL A 71 -8.77 -4.31 -2.48
N ALA A 72 -8.41 -3.05 -2.43
CA ALA A 72 -7.04 -2.58 -2.54
C ALA A 72 -6.49 -2.28 -1.14
N PHE A 73 -5.31 -2.79 -0.84
CA PHE A 73 -4.73 -2.64 0.50
C PHE A 73 -3.27 -2.18 0.41
N ASP A 74 -2.98 -1.06 1.07
CA ASP A 74 -1.62 -0.57 1.24
C ASP A 74 -1.00 -1.13 2.52
N PHE A 75 0.00 -1.99 2.37
CA PHE A 75 0.80 -2.54 3.45
C PHE A 75 1.97 -1.63 3.84
N ALA A 76 2.14 -0.51 3.13
CA ALA A 76 3.28 0.39 3.29
C ALA A 76 4.62 -0.40 3.26
N ASN A 77 5.55 -0.04 4.13
CA ASN A 77 6.82 -0.74 4.28
C ASN A 77 6.81 -1.81 5.41
N LYS A 78 5.63 -2.25 5.85
CA LYS A 78 5.43 -3.10 7.05
C LYS A 78 5.36 -4.59 6.71
N PHE A 79 6.39 -5.12 6.10
CA PHE A 79 6.46 -6.52 5.63
C PHE A 79 6.25 -7.57 6.72
N ALA A 80 6.76 -7.34 7.93
CA ALA A 80 6.68 -8.27 9.05
C ALA A 80 5.47 -8.05 9.96
N ASN A 81 4.66 -7.02 9.72
CA ASN A 81 3.48 -6.74 10.54
C ASN A 81 2.48 -7.91 10.45
N PRO A 82 1.93 -8.39 11.59
CA PRO A 82 0.93 -9.46 11.60
C PRO A 82 -0.31 -9.20 10.74
N ILE A 83 -0.67 -7.94 10.52
CA ILE A 83 -1.78 -7.54 9.64
C ILE A 83 -1.57 -8.03 8.20
N VAL A 84 -0.32 -8.17 7.73
CA VAL A 84 -0.04 -8.71 6.39
C VAL A 84 -0.66 -10.10 6.23
N GLU A 85 -0.39 -11.01 7.16
CA GLU A 85 -0.93 -12.38 7.10
C GLU A 85 -2.46 -12.42 7.29
N LYS A 86 -2.99 -11.51 8.11
CA LYS A 86 -4.41 -11.42 8.40
C LYS A 86 -5.21 -10.87 7.22
N ALA A 87 -4.70 -9.84 6.54
CA ALA A 87 -5.41 -9.13 5.48
C ALA A 87 -5.22 -9.74 4.09
N ILE A 88 -4.02 -10.26 3.78
CA ILE A 88 -3.63 -10.66 2.42
C ILE A 88 -4.62 -11.63 1.74
N PRO A 89 -5.29 -12.59 2.43
CA PRO A 89 -6.24 -13.48 1.78
C PRO A 89 -7.50 -12.79 1.24
N TYR A 90 -7.77 -11.58 1.68
CA TYR A 90 -8.98 -10.82 1.34
C TYR A 90 -8.71 -9.64 0.41
N VAL A 91 -7.47 -9.49 -0.02
CA VAL A 91 -7.01 -8.37 -0.84
C VAL A 91 -6.98 -8.77 -2.31
N THR A 92 -7.47 -7.88 -3.18
CA THR A 92 -7.42 -8.05 -4.65
C THR A 92 -6.16 -7.39 -5.21
N TYR A 93 -5.85 -6.19 -4.76
CA TYR A 93 -4.68 -5.40 -5.17
C TYR A 93 -3.86 -5.06 -3.93
N ALA A 94 -2.68 -5.66 -3.82
CA ALA A 94 -1.78 -5.46 -2.69
C ALA A 94 -0.64 -4.52 -3.07
N PHE A 95 -0.39 -3.52 -2.22
CA PHE A 95 0.69 -2.56 -2.41
C PHE A 95 1.68 -2.65 -1.26
N PHE A 96 2.96 -2.62 -1.60
CA PHE A 96 4.07 -2.57 -0.65
C PHE A 96 5.04 -1.46 -1.06
N SER A 97 5.68 -0.82 -0.08
CA SER A 97 6.76 0.12 -0.30
C SER A 97 8.09 -0.51 0.09
N PHE A 98 8.97 -0.71 -0.88
CA PHE A 98 10.27 -1.33 -0.66
C PHE A 98 11.37 -0.27 -0.79
N ASP A 99 11.80 0.23 0.33
CA ASP A 99 12.83 1.26 0.48
C ASP A 99 14.03 0.74 1.30
N GLU A 100 14.98 1.60 1.59
CA GLU A 100 16.15 1.22 2.40
C GLU A 100 15.82 0.94 3.86
N GLU A 101 14.84 1.66 4.42
CA GLU A 101 14.41 1.49 5.80
C GLU A 101 13.72 0.14 6.02
N SER A 102 12.91 -0.27 5.07
CA SER A 102 12.17 -1.54 5.13
C SER A 102 13.03 -2.79 4.91
N ARG A 103 14.25 -2.66 4.40
CA ARG A 103 15.11 -3.80 4.03
C ARG A 103 15.37 -4.78 5.17
N ASN A 104 15.57 -4.29 6.38
CA ASN A 104 15.84 -5.17 7.53
C ASN A 104 14.59 -5.94 7.96
N GLU A 105 13.46 -5.26 8.05
CA GLU A 105 12.17 -5.89 8.35
C GLU A 105 11.77 -6.88 7.25
N PHE A 106 11.96 -6.50 6.00
CA PHE A 106 11.73 -7.36 4.85
C PHE A 106 12.58 -8.65 4.92
N ARG A 107 13.88 -8.55 5.21
CA ARG A 107 14.76 -9.72 5.34
C ARG A 107 14.29 -10.66 6.45
N GLN A 108 13.93 -10.12 7.62
CA GLN A 108 13.40 -10.93 8.72
C GLN A 108 12.13 -11.68 8.28
N LYS A 109 11.22 -10.99 7.62
CA LYS A 109 9.99 -11.61 7.09
C LYS A 109 10.31 -12.68 6.04
N TYR A 110 11.19 -12.39 5.10
CA TYR A 110 11.61 -13.31 4.05
C TYR A 110 12.16 -14.62 4.65
N HIS A 111 13.06 -14.54 5.63
CA HIS A 111 13.60 -15.70 6.34
C HIS A 111 12.52 -16.47 7.11
N SER A 112 11.60 -15.78 7.78
CA SER A 112 10.52 -16.41 8.53
C SER A 112 9.56 -17.24 7.66
N MET A 113 9.47 -16.91 6.38
CA MET A 113 8.67 -17.66 5.39
C MET A 113 9.35 -18.94 4.88
N GLY A 114 10.58 -19.22 5.32
CA GLY A 114 11.35 -20.38 4.86
C GLY A 114 11.77 -20.32 3.39
N LEU A 115 11.76 -19.15 2.79
CA LEU A 115 12.20 -18.94 1.41
C LEU A 115 13.73 -19.08 1.31
N LYS A 116 14.20 -19.65 0.17
CA LYS A 116 15.64 -19.83 -0.07
C LYS A 116 16.33 -18.48 -0.17
N GLU A 117 17.40 -18.33 0.59
CA GLU A 117 18.22 -17.13 0.53
C GLU A 117 18.72 -16.87 -0.90
N LYS A 118 18.63 -15.63 -1.32
CA LYS A 118 19.13 -15.12 -2.60
C LYS A 118 20.14 -14.03 -2.34
N GLU A 119 21.19 -13.99 -3.14
CA GLU A 119 22.21 -12.94 -3.05
C GLU A 119 21.65 -11.56 -3.40
N ASN A 120 20.68 -11.52 -4.31
CA ASN A 120 20.08 -10.26 -4.80
C ASN A 120 18.74 -9.98 -4.11
N CYS A 121 18.66 -8.83 -3.47
CA CYS A 121 17.48 -8.36 -2.74
C CYS A 121 16.23 -8.23 -3.64
N MET A 122 16.41 -7.91 -4.93
CA MET A 122 15.30 -7.85 -5.89
C MET A 122 14.74 -9.25 -6.19
N GLU A 123 15.59 -10.28 -6.22
CA GLU A 123 15.14 -11.66 -6.37
C GLU A 123 14.37 -12.13 -5.13
N GLN A 124 14.83 -11.73 -3.93
CA GLN A 124 14.10 -11.98 -2.68
C GLN A 124 12.72 -11.30 -2.70
N LEU A 125 12.64 -10.04 -3.16
CA LEU A 125 11.38 -9.31 -3.28
C LEU A 125 10.41 -10.02 -4.25
N LYS A 126 10.89 -10.45 -5.39
CA LYS A 126 10.08 -11.21 -6.35
C LYS A 126 9.55 -12.53 -5.77
N GLU A 127 10.36 -13.27 -5.03
CA GLU A 127 9.90 -14.50 -4.39
C GLU A 127 8.86 -14.22 -3.29
N PHE A 128 9.06 -13.17 -2.50
CA PHE A 128 8.07 -12.69 -1.54
C PHE A 128 6.74 -12.35 -2.23
N MET A 129 6.80 -11.55 -3.31
CA MET A 129 5.59 -11.17 -4.06
C MET A 129 4.85 -12.39 -4.61
N LYS A 130 5.55 -13.39 -5.15
CA LYS A 130 4.94 -14.65 -5.58
C LYS A 130 4.25 -15.38 -4.44
N ALA A 131 4.92 -15.50 -3.30
CA ALA A 131 4.38 -16.19 -2.14
C ALA A 131 3.15 -15.48 -1.56
N MET A 132 3.15 -14.14 -1.56
CA MET A 132 1.98 -13.36 -1.13
C MET A 132 0.84 -13.45 -2.14
N GLN A 133 1.14 -13.41 -3.44
CA GLN A 133 0.13 -13.52 -4.49
C GLN A 133 -0.64 -14.85 -4.40
N GLN A 134 0.02 -15.94 -4.08
CA GLN A 134 -0.62 -17.26 -3.90
C GLN A 134 -1.60 -17.30 -2.71
N LYS A 135 -1.56 -16.32 -1.81
CA LYS A 135 -2.45 -16.23 -0.64
C LYS A 135 -3.76 -15.50 -0.90
N GLY A 136 -3.88 -14.75 -2.00
CA GLY A 136 -5.13 -14.03 -2.29
C GLY A 136 -5.08 -13.01 -3.41
N PRO A 137 -4.13 -12.08 -3.45
CA PRO A 137 -4.15 -10.97 -4.39
C PRO A 137 -4.11 -11.42 -5.86
N LYS A 138 -4.88 -10.73 -6.70
CA LYS A 138 -4.76 -10.84 -8.16
C LYS A 138 -3.51 -10.14 -8.67
N VAL A 139 -3.19 -9.00 -8.07
CA VAL A 139 -2.00 -8.20 -8.43
C VAL A 139 -1.31 -7.73 -7.17
N ILE A 140 0.01 -7.86 -7.14
CA ILE A 140 0.87 -7.26 -6.12
C ILE A 140 1.78 -6.24 -6.79
N ILE A 141 1.87 -5.06 -6.21
CA ILE A 141 2.77 -3.99 -6.63
C ILE A 141 3.74 -3.68 -5.47
N ALA A 142 5.01 -3.52 -5.79
CA ALA A 142 5.98 -2.94 -4.88
C ALA A 142 6.53 -1.64 -5.51
N THR A 143 6.36 -0.53 -4.82
CA THR A 143 7.03 0.73 -5.16
C THR A 143 8.46 0.71 -4.63
N LEU A 144 9.40 1.26 -5.40
CA LEU A 144 10.85 1.20 -5.15
C LEU A 144 11.46 2.61 -5.01
N GLY A 145 10.63 3.60 -4.65
CA GLY A 145 11.00 5.00 -4.60
C GLY A 145 11.54 5.50 -5.93
N LYS A 146 12.73 6.08 -5.96
CA LYS A 146 13.39 6.58 -7.18
C LYS A 146 13.70 5.50 -8.24
N ASN A 147 13.54 4.23 -7.93
CA ASN A 147 13.75 3.13 -8.86
C ASN A 147 12.45 2.65 -9.54
N GLY A 148 11.34 3.37 -9.36
CA GLY A 148 10.05 3.08 -9.97
C GLY A 148 9.24 2.03 -9.21
N SER A 149 8.67 1.07 -9.91
CA SER A 149 7.82 0.05 -9.34
C SER A 149 7.95 -1.29 -10.09
N ILE A 150 7.58 -2.37 -9.39
CA ILE A 150 7.47 -3.72 -9.94
C ILE A 150 6.09 -4.29 -9.59
N GLY A 151 5.48 -5.00 -10.54
CA GLY A 151 4.20 -5.65 -10.38
C GLY A 151 4.25 -7.13 -10.74
N TYR A 152 3.35 -7.92 -10.14
CA TYR A 152 3.14 -9.32 -10.45
C TYR A 152 1.65 -9.67 -10.38
N ASP A 153 1.12 -10.33 -11.42
CA ASP A 153 -0.30 -10.70 -11.53
C ASP A 153 -0.54 -12.22 -11.41
N GLY A 154 0.45 -12.96 -10.97
CA GLY A 154 0.41 -14.42 -10.91
C GLY A 154 1.01 -15.12 -12.14
N ASN A 155 1.10 -14.42 -13.28
CA ASN A 155 1.66 -14.95 -14.53
C ASN A 155 2.84 -14.12 -15.02
N SER A 156 2.68 -12.80 -15.04
CA SER A 156 3.62 -11.86 -15.67
C SER A 156 4.20 -10.90 -14.67
N TRP A 157 5.44 -10.50 -14.93
CA TRP A 157 6.12 -9.43 -14.24
C TRP A 157 6.02 -8.15 -15.03
N TYR A 158 5.74 -7.07 -14.34
CA TYR A 158 5.66 -5.71 -14.86
C TYR A 158 6.72 -4.84 -14.19
N ARG A 159 7.25 -3.89 -14.90
CA ARG A 159 8.15 -2.90 -14.33
C ARG A 159 7.90 -1.55 -14.99
N PHE A 160 7.79 -0.53 -14.16
CA PHE A 160 7.74 0.84 -14.63
C PHE A 160 8.80 1.66 -13.90
N GLY A 161 9.44 2.57 -14.61
CA GLY A 161 10.43 3.49 -14.06
C GLY A 161 9.77 4.63 -13.28
N ILE A 162 10.41 5.77 -13.30
CA ILE A 162 9.86 7.02 -12.76
C ILE A 162 9.48 7.96 -13.90
N ILE A 163 8.56 8.86 -13.63
CA ILE A 163 8.33 10.05 -14.46
C ILE A 163 9.25 11.15 -13.93
N GLU A 164 10.09 11.69 -14.81
CA GLU A 164 10.98 12.80 -14.44
C GLU A 164 10.18 14.05 -14.09
N CYS A 165 10.41 14.58 -12.91
CA CYS A 165 9.75 15.78 -12.40
C CYS A 165 10.64 16.50 -11.39
N LYS A 166 10.30 17.76 -11.09
CA LYS A 166 10.95 18.49 -10.00
C LYS A 166 10.37 18.02 -8.66
N VAL A 167 11.16 17.32 -7.87
CA VAL A 167 10.76 16.88 -6.54
C VAL A 167 10.78 18.07 -5.57
N VAL A 168 9.64 18.37 -4.95
CA VAL A 168 9.47 19.39 -3.91
C VAL A 168 9.20 18.71 -2.57
N ASP A 169 8.25 17.76 -2.55
CA ASP A 169 7.86 17.02 -1.35
C ASP A 169 7.40 15.61 -1.74
N THR A 170 7.90 14.58 -1.08
CA THR A 170 7.55 13.18 -1.38
C THR A 170 6.36 12.66 -0.56
N MET A 171 5.69 13.52 0.24
CA MET A 171 4.49 13.15 0.99
C MET A 171 3.35 12.80 0.03
N GLY A 172 2.66 11.67 0.30
CA GLY A 172 1.55 11.21 -0.52
C GLY A 172 1.95 10.59 -1.87
N ALA A 173 3.24 10.45 -2.18
CA ALA A 173 3.69 9.84 -3.44
C ALA A 173 3.14 8.41 -3.61
N GLY A 174 3.17 7.61 -2.54
CA GLY A 174 2.62 6.24 -2.52
C GLY A 174 1.11 6.22 -2.71
N ASP A 175 0.38 7.04 -1.94
CA ASP A 175 -1.07 7.16 -2.04
C ASP A 175 -1.51 7.58 -3.45
N SER A 176 -0.80 8.56 -4.03
CA SER A 176 -1.05 9.05 -5.39
C SER A 176 -0.75 7.98 -6.44
N PHE A 177 0.32 7.20 -6.25
CA PHE A 177 0.60 6.07 -7.13
C PHE A 177 -0.54 5.05 -7.08
N ILE A 178 -0.99 4.66 -5.88
CA ILE A 178 -2.10 3.72 -5.69
C ILE A 178 -3.37 4.26 -6.36
N ALA A 179 -3.69 5.53 -6.14
CA ALA A 179 -4.87 6.17 -6.74
C ALA A 179 -4.83 6.14 -8.27
N GLY A 180 -3.70 6.52 -8.88
CA GLY A 180 -3.52 6.48 -10.34
C GLY A 180 -3.57 5.06 -10.91
N PHE A 181 -2.95 4.10 -10.24
CA PHE A 181 -3.00 2.70 -10.62
C PHE A 181 -4.45 2.16 -10.59
N LEU A 182 -5.17 2.38 -9.51
CA LEU A 182 -6.55 1.91 -9.35
C LEU A 182 -7.49 2.60 -10.32
N TYR A 183 -7.29 3.90 -10.60
CA TYR A 183 -8.01 4.60 -11.67
C TYR A 183 -7.81 3.91 -13.02
N GLY A 184 -6.58 3.53 -13.37
CA GLY A 184 -6.29 2.80 -14.59
C GLY A 184 -7.04 1.47 -14.65
N ILE A 185 -6.95 0.65 -13.61
CA ILE A 185 -7.64 -0.64 -13.51
C ILE A 185 -9.16 -0.49 -13.66
N LEU A 186 -9.77 0.46 -12.95
CA LEU A 186 -11.22 0.69 -13.01
C LEU A 186 -11.69 1.20 -14.38
N ASN A 187 -10.80 1.81 -15.16
CA ASN A 187 -11.07 2.24 -16.53
C ASN A 187 -10.64 1.21 -17.59
N GLY A 188 -10.30 -0.02 -17.18
CA GLY A 188 -10.02 -1.13 -18.08
C GLY A 188 -8.60 -1.16 -18.66
N LEU A 189 -7.67 -0.37 -18.12
CA LEU A 189 -6.26 -0.47 -18.50
C LEU A 189 -5.66 -1.79 -17.98
N ASN A 190 -4.67 -2.31 -18.69
CA ASN A 190 -3.87 -3.44 -18.20
C ASN A 190 -2.96 -3.00 -17.05
N VAL A 191 -2.30 -3.96 -16.40
CA VAL A 191 -1.43 -3.69 -15.24
C VAL A 191 -0.28 -2.74 -15.57
N GLN A 192 0.35 -2.90 -16.75
CA GLN A 192 1.48 -2.06 -17.17
C GLN A 192 1.07 -0.61 -17.32
N ASP A 193 -0.02 -0.36 -18.05
CA ASP A 193 -0.53 1.00 -18.29
C ASP A 193 -1.09 1.63 -17.00
N SER A 194 -1.64 0.81 -16.12
CA SER A 194 -2.09 1.26 -14.79
C SER A 194 -0.91 1.66 -13.89
N MET A 195 0.23 0.95 -13.96
CA MET A 195 1.46 1.35 -13.26
C MET A 195 2.01 2.68 -13.80
N GLU A 196 1.92 2.90 -15.10
CA GLU A 196 2.28 4.20 -15.70
C GLU A 196 1.36 5.32 -15.19
N ALA A 197 0.04 5.11 -15.19
CA ALA A 197 -0.92 6.08 -14.64
C ALA A 197 -0.62 6.39 -13.16
N GLY A 198 -0.26 5.38 -12.37
CA GLY A 198 0.21 5.54 -11.00
C GLY A 198 1.45 6.42 -10.89
N ALA A 199 2.46 6.15 -11.72
CA ALA A 199 3.70 6.92 -11.74
C ALA A 199 3.47 8.38 -12.17
N GLN A 200 2.60 8.61 -13.16
CA GLN A 200 2.22 9.96 -13.61
C GLN A 200 1.54 10.75 -12.49
N ASN A 201 0.58 10.15 -11.79
CA ASN A 201 -0.11 10.79 -10.68
C ASN A 201 0.83 11.09 -9.51
N SER A 202 1.72 10.16 -9.17
CA SER A 202 2.76 10.36 -8.17
C SER A 202 3.69 11.52 -8.53
N ALA A 203 4.13 11.63 -9.80
CA ALA A 203 4.99 12.70 -10.26
C ALA A 203 4.35 14.10 -10.15
N VAL A 204 3.03 14.19 -10.32
CA VAL A 204 2.28 15.43 -10.06
C VAL A 204 2.31 15.79 -8.59
N THR A 205 2.01 14.83 -7.70
CA THR A 205 1.94 15.05 -6.24
C THR A 205 3.27 15.50 -5.67
N ILE A 206 4.38 14.88 -6.06
CA ILE A 206 5.71 15.26 -5.52
C ILE A 206 6.24 16.58 -6.07
N GLY A 207 5.55 17.20 -7.03
CA GLY A 207 5.89 18.49 -7.61
C GLY A 207 5.51 19.71 -6.76
N TYR A 208 4.74 19.54 -5.69
CA TYR A 208 4.32 20.62 -4.78
C TYR A 208 4.46 20.18 -3.31
N GLN A 209 4.26 21.11 -2.39
CA GLN A 209 4.34 20.86 -0.95
C GLN A 209 3.01 20.28 -0.44
N GLY A 210 3.11 19.21 0.36
CA GLY A 210 1.96 18.50 0.91
C GLY A 210 1.55 17.29 0.09
N ALA A 211 0.58 16.52 0.61
CA ALA A 211 0.19 15.21 0.06
C ALA A 211 -1.01 15.26 -0.90
N TRP A 212 -1.63 16.43 -1.08
CA TRP A 212 -2.83 16.64 -1.91
C TRP A 212 -2.88 18.06 -2.46
#